data_4126412a9e77e7a69ed6c108b1444234
#
_entry.id   4126412a9e77e7a69ed6c108b1444234
#
_cell.length_a   1.000
_cell.length_b   1.000
_cell.length_c   1.000
_cell.angle_alpha   90.00
_cell.angle_beta   90.00
_cell.angle_gamma   90.00
#
_symmetry.space_group_name_H-M   'P 1'
#
loop_
_entity.id
_entity.type
_entity.pdbx_description
1 polymer ?
#
loop_
_entity_poly.entity_id
_entity_poly.type
_entity_poly.pdbx_seq_one_letter_code
_entity_poly.pdbx_strand_id
1 'polypeptide(L)'
;SIFVGKIESPTKTLEMIDEGKVTATAQISKHFSIDTKENHEEKTFESTIEKAENTTQEKPKKKKHTKKKAIEKSEKQEVSKLKEAISFMTPIVIALIVAILLKTFIFANAVVPTGSMINTIQEGDRIIASRLAYINEDPKRYDVIIFHYPDDESQLFVKRIIGMPGETINIKNGIVYITDVNGNTAEARSDFVTNCVPTGDFGPYTVPLGSYFVMGDNRNDSWDARYWKKKNVEKKKIIGKVKFRYFPNPSKIE
;
A
#
# COMPACT_ATOMS: atom_id res chain seq x y z
N SER A 1 4.15 -1.29 -5.53
CA SER A 1 4.25 -2.66 -4.98
C SER A 1 4.35 -2.56 -3.48
N ILE A 2 3.53 -3.33 -2.78
CA ILE A 2 3.53 -3.40 -1.32
C ILE A 2 4.46 -4.56 -0.94
N PHE A 3 5.40 -4.33 -0.04
CA PHE A 3 6.27 -5.36 0.49
C PHE A 3 5.58 -6.07 1.67
N VAL A 4 5.51 -7.38 1.65
CA VAL A 4 5.04 -8.20 2.78
C VAL A 4 6.26 -8.55 3.63
N GLY A 5 6.24 -8.18 4.92
CA GLY A 5 7.38 -8.36 5.82
C GLY A 5 7.77 -9.83 6.01
N LYS A 6 9.08 -10.11 6.07
CA LYS A 6 9.64 -11.40 6.43
C LYS A 6 9.95 -11.38 7.93
N ILE A 7 9.27 -12.24 8.70
CA ILE A 7 9.70 -12.56 10.06
C ILE A 7 10.26 -13.98 10.02
N GLU A 8 11.52 -14.13 10.36
CA GLU A 8 12.15 -15.42 10.57
C GLU A 8 11.65 -15.98 11.90
N SER A 9 11.30 -17.25 11.92
CA SER A 9 10.95 -17.96 13.15
C SER A 9 12.12 -17.87 14.12
N PRO A 10 11.92 -17.53 15.40
CA PRO A 10 13.02 -17.53 16.36
C PRO A 10 13.52 -18.96 16.55
N THR A 11 14.68 -19.25 16.00
CA THR A 11 15.42 -20.47 16.32
C THR A 11 15.79 -20.39 17.81
N LYS A 12 15.36 -21.36 18.59
CA LYS A 12 15.75 -21.50 19.99
C LYS A 12 17.25 -21.73 20.07
N THR A 13 18.00 -20.68 20.36
CA THR A 13 19.33 -20.83 20.96
C THR A 13 19.18 -20.51 22.44
N LEU A 14 19.19 -21.56 23.28
CA LEU A 14 19.34 -21.42 24.70
C LEU A 14 20.84 -21.21 24.96
N GLU A 15 21.26 -19.98 25.15
CA GLU A 15 22.51 -19.67 25.83
C GLU A 15 22.21 -18.94 27.12
N MET A 16 22.82 -19.48 28.20
CA MET A 16 22.72 -18.96 29.54
C MET A 16 23.34 -17.57 29.61
N ILE A 17 22.59 -16.63 30.16
CA ILE A 17 23.06 -15.26 30.40
C ILE A 17 23.60 -15.22 31.82
N ASP A 18 24.89 -14.90 31.92
CA ASP A 18 25.52 -14.50 33.13
C ASP A 18 25.26 -13.02 33.45
N GLU A 19 25.09 -12.70 34.70
CA GLU A 19 24.68 -11.39 35.21
C GLU A 19 25.79 -10.34 35.07
N GLY A 20 25.45 -9.13 34.58
CA GLY A 20 26.36 -8.01 34.78
C GLY A 20 26.09 -6.73 34.00
N LYS A 21 25.46 -5.80 34.69
CA LYS A 21 25.56 -4.33 34.55
C LYS A 21 25.02 -3.62 33.31
N VAL A 22 23.89 -3.02 33.55
CA VAL A 22 23.33 -1.86 32.86
C VAL A 22 24.20 -0.61 33.05
N THR A 23 24.54 0.08 31.99
CA THR A 23 24.73 1.54 32.03
C THR A 23 24.18 2.16 30.74
N ALA A 24 23.14 2.90 30.93
CA ALA A 24 22.56 3.75 29.89
C ALA A 24 23.42 5.01 29.74
N THR A 25 23.68 5.43 28.53
CA THR A 25 23.98 6.84 28.25
C THR A 25 23.37 7.22 26.93
N ALA A 26 22.31 8.00 27.04
CA ALA A 26 21.71 8.75 25.95
C ALA A 26 22.58 9.97 25.66
N GLN A 27 22.86 10.24 24.41
CA GLN A 27 23.16 11.59 23.96
C GLN A 27 22.49 11.88 22.63
N ILE A 28 21.49 12.72 22.75
CA ILE A 28 20.86 13.50 21.70
C ILE A 28 21.62 14.81 21.57
N SER A 29 22.02 15.21 20.41
CA SER A 29 22.19 16.62 20.04
C SER A 29 22.10 16.72 18.52
N LYS A 30 21.02 17.32 18.00
CA LYS A 30 20.83 18.75 17.74
C LYS A 30 21.81 19.29 16.72
N HIS A 31 21.37 19.61 15.54
CA HIS A 31 21.25 21.01 15.07
C HIS A 31 20.72 21.02 13.66
N PHE A 32 19.55 21.53 13.48
CA PHE A 32 19.10 22.06 12.20
C PHE A 32 18.78 23.53 12.42
N SER A 33 19.68 24.40 11.96
CA SER A 33 19.47 25.85 11.93
C SER A 33 18.98 26.23 10.55
N ILE A 34 17.83 26.87 10.54
CA ILE A 34 17.26 27.54 9.38
C ILE A 34 17.84 28.97 9.38
N ASP A 35 18.58 29.30 8.34
CA ASP A 35 18.97 30.70 8.06
C ASP A 35 18.02 31.28 7.02
N THR A 36 17.17 32.16 7.52
CA THR A 36 16.43 33.14 6.75
C THR A 36 17.34 34.33 6.48
N LYS A 37 17.56 34.66 5.24
CA LYS A 37 18.09 35.97 4.85
C LYS A 37 17.09 36.68 3.98
N GLU A 38 16.41 37.63 4.60
CA GLU A 38 15.82 38.78 3.94
C GLU A 38 16.94 39.64 3.37
N ASN A 39 16.75 40.16 2.18
CA ASN A 39 17.40 41.40 1.75
C ASN A 39 16.38 42.24 1.00
N HIS A 40 15.97 43.30 1.70
CA HIS A 40 15.46 44.55 1.17
C HIS A 40 16.56 45.24 0.38
N GLU A 41 16.26 45.72 -0.81
CA GLU A 41 16.81 46.97 -1.34
C GLU A 41 15.78 47.62 -2.25
N GLU A 42 15.11 48.58 -1.64
CA GLU A 42 14.39 49.68 -2.25
C GLU A 42 15.40 50.77 -2.59
N LYS A 43 15.48 51.21 -3.83
CA LYS A 43 16.00 52.57 -4.14
C LYS A 43 15.42 53.08 -5.45
N THR A 44 14.49 54.00 -5.25
CA THR A 44 14.19 55.25 -5.92
C THR A 44 15.27 55.76 -6.87
N PHE A 45 14.90 56.09 -8.11
CA PHE A 45 15.48 57.19 -8.82
C PHE A 45 14.41 57.91 -9.65
N GLU A 46 14.07 59.08 -9.12
CA GLU A 46 13.26 60.11 -9.77
C GLU A 46 14.21 61.08 -10.52
N SER A 47 13.64 61.69 -11.56
CA SER A 47 14.02 62.93 -12.19
C SER A 47 15.25 62.98 -13.11
N THR A 48 15.01 63.24 -14.38
CA THR A 48 15.45 64.45 -15.01
C THR A 48 14.63 64.73 -16.28
N ILE A 49 13.80 65.76 -16.18
CA ILE A 49 13.16 66.46 -17.31
C ILE A 49 14.17 67.58 -17.73
N GLU A 50 14.45 67.77 -19.02
CA GLU A 50 14.33 69.02 -19.75
C GLU A 50 14.97 68.94 -21.12
N LYS A 51 14.18 69.38 -22.08
CA LYS A 51 14.42 70.18 -23.28
C LYS A 51 15.42 69.72 -24.35
N ALA A 52 14.91 69.57 -25.52
CA ALA A 52 15.25 70.31 -26.69
C ALA A 52 14.18 70.24 -27.78
N GLU A 53 13.72 71.36 -28.19
CA GLU A 53 12.74 71.69 -29.23
C GLU A 53 13.24 71.46 -30.67
N ASN A 54 12.23 71.17 -31.51
CA ASN A 54 12.12 71.49 -32.92
C ASN A 54 13.14 71.03 -33.98
N THR A 55 12.66 70.24 -34.91
CA THR A 55 12.61 70.59 -36.34
C THR A 55 11.82 69.55 -37.16
N THR A 56 10.70 70.01 -37.69
CA THR A 56 10.02 69.79 -38.99
C THR A 56 10.19 68.52 -39.83
N GLN A 57 9.05 67.95 -40.15
CA GLN A 57 8.56 67.27 -41.42
C GLN A 57 9.25 65.98 -41.90
N GLU A 58 8.57 64.91 -41.98
CA GLU A 58 7.87 64.35 -43.15
C GLU A 58 7.25 62.98 -42.86
N LYS A 59 6.01 62.76 -43.30
CA LYS A 59 5.31 61.46 -43.31
C LYS A 59 5.98 60.49 -44.29
N PRO A 60 5.96 59.18 -43.95
CA PRO A 60 5.02 58.31 -44.62
C PRO A 60 4.26 57.37 -43.72
N LYS A 61 3.00 57.57 -43.56
CA LYS A 61 2.02 56.58 -43.10
C LYS A 61 1.88 55.49 -44.16
N LYS A 62 2.49 54.27 -43.93
CA LYS A 62 2.01 52.99 -44.54
C LYS A 62 2.69 51.73 -44.03
N LYS A 63 3.70 51.75 -43.15
CA LYS A 63 4.43 50.56 -42.69
C LYS A 63 4.01 50.00 -41.32
N LYS A 64 3.18 50.68 -40.52
CA LYS A 64 2.76 50.22 -39.19
C LYS A 64 1.59 49.21 -39.20
N HIS A 65 0.74 49.20 -40.22
CA HIS A 65 -0.46 48.34 -40.27
C HIS A 65 -0.14 46.88 -40.67
N THR A 66 0.88 46.66 -41.48
CA THR A 66 1.26 45.33 -41.97
C THR A 66 2.03 44.52 -40.87
N LYS A 67 2.83 45.19 -40.04
CA LYS A 67 3.56 44.54 -38.98
C LYS A 67 2.64 44.07 -37.82
N LYS A 68 1.60 44.85 -37.49
CA LYS A 68 0.63 44.53 -36.45
C LYS A 68 -0.29 43.33 -36.87
N LYS A 69 -0.69 43.25 -38.14
CA LYS A 69 -1.45 42.12 -38.68
C LYS A 69 -0.64 40.82 -38.77
N ALA A 70 0.67 40.88 -38.99
CA ALA A 70 1.55 39.72 -39.05
C ALA A 70 1.80 39.16 -37.66
N ILE A 71 2.01 40.03 -36.64
CA ILE A 71 2.19 39.61 -35.22
C ILE A 71 0.87 38.98 -34.71
N GLU A 72 -0.29 39.57 -34.95
CA GLU A 72 -1.58 39.07 -34.53
C GLU A 72 -1.95 37.73 -35.20
N LYS A 73 -1.47 37.50 -36.43
CA LYS A 73 -1.65 36.22 -37.14
C LYS A 73 -0.72 35.15 -36.61
N SER A 74 0.51 35.46 -36.21
CA SER A 74 1.44 34.51 -35.60
C SER A 74 0.99 34.10 -34.18
N GLU A 75 0.54 35.06 -33.36
CA GLU A 75 -0.02 34.77 -32.05
C GLU A 75 -1.26 33.88 -32.10
N LYS A 76 -2.19 34.13 -33.05
CA LYS A 76 -3.37 33.28 -33.28
C LYS A 76 -2.98 31.87 -33.73
N GLN A 77 -1.93 31.72 -34.54
CA GLN A 77 -1.46 30.40 -34.98
C GLN A 77 -0.78 29.63 -33.83
N GLU A 78 -0.02 30.27 -32.98
CA GLU A 78 0.59 29.63 -31.80
C GLU A 78 -0.47 29.19 -30.78
N VAL A 79 -1.45 30.06 -30.51
CA VAL A 79 -2.58 29.72 -29.62
C VAL A 79 -3.43 28.57 -30.19
N SER A 80 -3.60 28.49 -31.52
CA SER A 80 -4.31 27.38 -32.19
C SER A 80 -3.53 26.07 -32.01
N LYS A 81 -2.22 26.06 -32.28
CA LYS A 81 -1.38 24.88 -32.11
C LYS A 81 -1.32 24.41 -30.66
N LEU A 82 -1.28 25.34 -29.71
CA LEU A 82 -1.31 25.03 -28.28
C LEU A 82 -2.65 24.40 -27.88
N LYS A 83 -3.77 24.94 -28.39
CA LYS A 83 -5.12 24.35 -28.16
C LYS A 83 -5.25 22.93 -28.75
N GLU A 84 -4.71 22.71 -29.94
CA GLU A 84 -4.70 21.38 -30.56
C GLU A 84 -3.85 20.40 -29.75
N ALA A 85 -2.66 20.82 -29.30
CA ALA A 85 -1.80 20.00 -28.46
C ALA A 85 -2.44 19.66 -27.10
N ILE A 86 -3.10 20.64 -26.46
CA ILE A 86 -3.85 20.43 -25.21
C ILE A 86 -5.03 19.46 -25.46
N SER A 87 -5.79 19.67 -26.52
CA SER A 87 -6.93 18.79 -26.87
C SER A 87 -6.49 17.35 -27.10
N PHE A 88 -5.33 17.14 -27.72
CA PHE A 88 -4.76 15.80 -27.92
C PHE A 88 -4.23 15.18 -26.62
N MET A 89 -3.60 15.98 -25.75
CA MET A 89 -3.01 15.49 -24.49
C MET A 89 -4.07 15.23 -23.42
N THR A 90 -5.16 15.99 -23.39
CA THR A 90 -6.21 15.88 -22.35
C THR A 90 -6.75 14.47 -22.16
N PRO A 91 -7.17 13.70 -23.20
CA PRO A 91 -7.68 12.34 -23.00
C PRO A 91 -6.60 11.39 -22.48
N ILE A 92 -5.33 11.58 -22.85
CA ILE A 92 -4.22 10.77 -22.38
C ILE A 92 -3.99 11.03 -20.88
N VAL A 93 -3.99 12.29 -20.46
CA VAL A 93 -3.84 12.66 -19.04
C VAL A 93 -5.01 12.14 -18.22
N ILE A 94 -6.24 12.27 -18.71
CA ILE A 94 -7.43 11.71 -18.02
C ILE A 94 -7.31 10.19 -17.90
N ALA A 95 -6.95 9.49 -18.96
CA ALA A 95 -6.78 8.03 -18.93
C ALA A 95 -5.68 7.61 -17.92
N LEU A 96 -4.57 8.36 -17.86
CA LEU A 96 -3.51 8.10 -16.90
C LEU A 96 -3.98 8.32 -15.45
N ILE A 97 -4.70 9.40 -15.18
CA ILE A 97 -5.27 9.67 -13.86
C ILE A 97 -6.24 8.55 -13.47
N VAL A 98 -7.15 8.16 -14.36
CA VAL A 98 -8.09 7.07 -14.10
C VAL A 98 -7.32 5.76 -13.82
N ALA A 99 -6.31 5.42 -14.61
CA ALA A 99 -5.51 4.22 -14.40
C ALA A 99 -4.80 4.22 -13.04
N ILE A 100 -4.26 5.38 -12.61
CA ILE A 100 -3.63 5.52 -11.29
C ILE A 100 -4.66 5.36 -10.17
N LEU A 101 -5.83 5.97 -10.30
CA LEU A 101 -6.93 5.83 -9.33
C LEU A 101 -7.38 4.38 -9.22
N LEU A 102 -7.64 3.71 -10.33
CA LEU A 102 -8.02 2.28 -10.35
C LEU A 102 -6.95 1.42 -9.68
N LYS A 103 -5.68 1.62 -10.03
CA LYS A 103 -4.57 0.88 -9.43
C LYS A 103 -4.47 1.10 -7.91
N THR A 104 -4.69 2.33 -7.44
CA THR A 104 -4.51 2.69 -6.03
C THR A 104 -5.68 2.26 -5.16
N PHE A 105 -6.91 2.46 -5.64
CA PHE A 105 -8.12 2.24 -4.84
C PHE A 105 -8.73 0.85 -4.99
N ILE A 106 -8.57 0.19 -6.15
CA ILE A 106 -9.22 -1.10 -6.42
C ILE A 106 -8.29 -2.26 -6.11
N PHE A 107 -7.00 -2.16 -6.44
CA PHE A 107 -6.07 -3.28 -6.36
C PHE A 107 -4.94 -3.03 -5.36
N ALA A 108 -4.59 -4.07 -4.61
CA ALA A 108 -3.37 -4.15 -3.85
C ALA A 108 -2.45 -5.20 -4.48
N ASN A 109 -1.26 -4.78 -4.89
CA ASN A 109 -0.24 -5.68 -5.43
C ASN A 109 0.78 -5.98 -4.36
N ALA A 110 1.10 -7.24 -4.17
CA ALA A 110 2.12 -7.67 -3.22
C ALA A 110 3.07 -8.70 -3.83
N VAL A 111 4.30 -8.70 -3.34
CA VAL A 111 5.27 -9.78 -3.53
C VAL A 111 5.31 -10.59 -2.25
N VAL A 112 5.24 -11.91 -2.33
CA VAL A 112 5.20 -12.81 -1.18
C VAL A 112 6.62 -13.26 -0.84
N PRO A 113 7.18 -12.84 0.32
CA PRO A 113 8.58 -13.13 0.64
C PRO A 113 8.78 -14.44 1.42
N THR A 114 7.71 -15.15 1.77
CA THR A 114 7.77 -16.34 2.64
C THR A 114 6.95 -17.49 2.13
N GLY A 115 7.36 -18.72 2.46
CA GLY A 115 6.68 -19.96 2.07
C GLY A 115 5.45 -20.32 2.92
N SER A 116 4.94 -19.43 3.77
CA SER A 116 3.86 -19.75 4.72
C SER A 116 2.51 -20.12 4.07
N MET A 117 2.34 -19.87 2.77
CA MET A 117 1.14 -20.16 1.99
C MET A 117 1.36 -21.19 0.87
N ILE A 118 2.48 -21.91 0.89
CA ILE A 118 2.74 -23.07 0.01
C ILE A 118 1.67 -24.13 0.33
N ASN A 119 0.97 -24.69 -0.59
CA ASN A 119 0.90 -24.85 -2.03
C ASN A 119 0.16 -23.72 -2.79
N THR A 120 -0.62 -22.91 -2.11
CA THR A 120 -1.51 -21.93 -2.75
C THR A 120 -0.69 -20.78 -3.36
N ILE A 121 0.27 -20.27 -2.61
CA ILE A 121 1.15 -19.15 -3.00
C ILE A 121 2.59 -19.49 -2.64
N GLN A 122 3.48 -19.39 -3.61
CA GLN A 122 4.91 -19.66 -3.43
C GLN A 122 5.67 -18.40 -2.99
N GLU A 123 6.85 -18.61 -2.44
CA GLU A 123 7.80 -17.51 -2.24
C GLU A 123 8.19 -16.88 -3.58
N GLY A 124 8.23 -15.54 -3.64
CA GLY A 124 8.48 -14.78 -4.87
C GLY A 124 7.26 -14.54 -5.74
N ASP A 125 6.13 -15.18 -5.46
CA ASP A 125 4.89 -14.94 -6.20
C ASP A 125 4.45 -13.47 -6.10
N ARG A 126 3.92 -12.96 -7.22
CA ARG A 126 3.29 -11.64 -7.29
C ARG A 126 1.79 -11.80 -7.38
N ILE A 127 1.10 -11.27 -6.40
CA ILE A 127 -0.33 -11.43 -6.22
C ILE A 127 -1.08 -10.11 -6.32
N ILE A 128 -2.34 -10.20 -6.73
CA ILE A 128 -3.29 -9.09 -6.77
C ILE A 128 -4.41 -9.38 -5.79
N ALA A 129 -4.66 -8.45 -4.88
CA ALA A 129 -5.83 -8.48 -4.01
C ALA A 129 -6.80 -7.35 -4.37
N SER A 130 -8.10 -7.64 -4.24
CA SER A 130 -9.17 -6.66 -4.38
C SER A 130 -9.39 -5.95 -3.05
N ARG A 131 -9.21 -4.63 -3.02
CA ARG A 131 -9.55 -3.78 -1.87
C ARG A 131 -11.06 -3.62 -1.69
N LEU A 132 -11.81 -3.75 -2.80
CA LEU A 132 -13.27 -3.57 -2.81
C LEU A 132 -14.03 -4.81 -2.34
N ALA A 133 -13.34 -5.94 -2.17
CA ALA A 133 -13.99 -7.24 -1.88
C ALA A 133 -14.85 -7.22 -0.62
N TYR A 134 -14.52 -6.36 0.33
CA TYR A 134 -15.16 -6.33 1.65
C TYR A 134 -15.82 -4.98 1.98
N ILE A 135 -16.10 -4.15 0.96
CA ILE A 135 -16.83 -2.88 1.16
C ILE A 135 -18.30 -3.16 1.53
N ASN A 136 -18.95 -4.05 0.78
CA ASN A 136 -20.37 -4.37 0.94
C ASN A 136 -20.60 -5.81 1.43
N GLU A 137 -19.53 -6.61 1.61
CA GLU A 137 -19.60 -7.97 2.09
C GLU A 137 -18.64 -8.18 3.26
N ASP A 138 -18.90 -9.19 4.05
CA ASP A 138 -17.96 -9.67 5.05
C ASP A 138 -16.98 -10.67 4.45
N PRO A 139 -15.72 -10.71 4.97
CA PRO A 139 -14.80 -11.78 4.66
C PRO A 139 -15.41 -13.15 4.94
N LYS A 140 -15.17 -14.09 4.03
CA LYS A 140 -15.72 -15.45 4.11
C LYS A 140 -14.64 -16.42 4.60
N ARG A 141 -15.07 -17.52 5.21
CA ARG A 141 -14.15 -18.60 5.58
C ARG A 141 -13.41 -19.09 4.35
N TYR A 142 -12.13 -19.33 4.52
CA TYR A 142 -11.15 -19.77 3.52
C TYR A 142 -10.71 -18.67 2.52
N ASP A 143 -11.20 -17.44 2.63
CA ASP A 143 -10.63 -16.35 1.87
C ASP A 143 -9.14 -16.15 2.22
N VAL A 144 -8.30 -16.01 1.20
CA VAL A 144 -6.91 -15.59 1.37
C VAL A 144 -6.88 -14.06 1.38
N ILE A 145 -6.34 -13.48 2.44
CA ILE A 145 -6.38 -12.04 2.68
C ILE A 145 -4.98 -11.45 2.86
N ILE A 146 -4.81 -10.18 2.44
CA ILE A 146 -3.70 -9.32 2.83
C ILE A 146 -4.20 -8.41 3.96
N PHE A 147 -3.42 -8.30 5.03
CA PHE A 147 -3.79 -7.50 6.20
C PHE A 147 -2.57 -6.96 6.94
N HIS A 148 -2.78 -5.95 7.79
CA HIS A 148 -1.78 -5.46 8.73
C HIS A 148 -1.59 -6.45 9.87
N TYR A 149 -0.33 -6.85 10.13
CA TYR A 149 0.00 -7.78 11.21
C TYR A 149 -0.40 -7.20 12.57
N PRO A 150 -1.22 -7.92 13.38
CA PRO A 150 -1.82 -7.32 14.57
C PRO A 150 -0.84 -6.88 15.67
N ASP A 151 0.33 -7.54 15.78
CA ASP A 151 1.34 -7.20 16.78
C ASP A 151 2.33 -6.14 16.27
N ASP A 152 2.40 -5.92 14.94
CA ASP A 152 3.20 -4.86 14.29
C ASP A 152 2.54 -4.44 12.97
N GLU A 153 1.71 -3.40 13.02
CA GLU A 153 0.93 -2.93 11.88
C GLU A 153 1.75 -2.34 10.72
N SER A 154 3.04 -2.13 10.89
CA SER A 154 3.94 -1.72 9.82
C SER A 154 4.18 -2.84 8.81
N GLN A 155 3.94 -4.09 9.20
CA GLN A 155 4.13 -5.28 8.39
C GLN A 155 2.81 -5.77 7.78
N LEU A 156 2.90 -6.30 6.56
CA LEU A 156 1.77 -6.90 5.86
C LEU A 156 1.95 -8.41 5.76
N PHE A 157 0.89 -9.12 6.10
CA PHE A 157 0.85 -10.57 6.02
C PHE A 157 -0.20 -11.05 5.03
N VAL A 158 0.03 -12.25 4.51
CA VAL A 158 -0.93 -13.00 3.70
C VAL A 158 -1.22 -14.30 4.42
N LYS A 159 -2.48 -14.55 4.76
CA LYS A 159 -2.95 -15.78 5.41
C LYS A 159 -4.37 -16.09 4.95
N ARG A 160 -4.82 -17.32 5.28
CA ARG A 160 -6.19 -17.79 5.01
C ARG A 160 -7.05 -17.65 6.27
N ILE A 161 -8.29 -17.20 6.09
CA ILE A 161 -9.29 -17.13 7.16
C ILE A 161 -9.74 -18.56 7.49
N ILE A 162 -9.60 -18.94 8.75
CA ILE A 162 -10.01 -20.24 9.27
C ILE A 162 -11.20 -20.09 10.22
N GLY A 163 -11.13 -19.15 11.18
CA GLY A 163 -12.19 -18.89 12.15
C GLY A 163 -12.93 -17.61 11.85
N MET A 164 -14.26 -17.67 11.94
CA MET A 164 -15.16 -16.55 11.77
C MET A 164 -15.48 -15.90 13.13
N PRO A 165 -16.01 -14.66 13.15
CA PRO A 165 -16.40 -13.99 14.39
C PRO A 165 -17.36 -14.85 15.24
N GLY A 166 -17.05 -14.99 16.54
CA GLY A 166 -17.86 -15.76 17.50
C GLY A 166 -17.59 -17.27 17.53
N GLU A 167 -16.81 -17.80 16.59
CA GLU A 167 -16.48 -19.24 16.58
C GLU A 167 -15.33 -19.58 17.51
N THR A 168 -15.28 -20.80 17.97
CA THR A 168 -14.20 -21.34 18.79
C THR A 168 -13.32 -22.28 17.99
N ILE A 169 -12.02 -21.98 17.95
CA ILE A 169 -11.00 -22.78 17.27
C ILE A 169 -10.29 -23.65 18.28
N ASN A 170 -10.20 -24.94 17.96
CA ASN A 170 -9.45 -25.92 18.73
C ASN A 170 -8.62 -26.79 17.77
N ILE A 171 -7.32 -26.89 18.00
CA ILE A 171 -6.42 -27.70 17.16
C ILE A 171 -5.89 -28.84 18.02
N LYS A 172 -6.12 -30.08 17.55
CA LYS A 172 -5.68 -31.30 18.17
C LYS A 172 -5.02 -32.21 17.16
N ASN A 173 -3.81 -32.64 17.45
CA ASN A 173 -3.05 -33.52 16.55
C ASN A 173 -2.96 -32.96 15.11
N GLY A 174 -2.82 -31.64 14.93
CA GLY A 174 -2.76 -30.97 13.65
C GLY A 174 -4.10 -30.75 12.94
N ILE A 175 -5.19 -31.33 13.43
CA ILE A 175 -6.55 -31.17 12.91
C ILE A 175 -7.20 -29.97 13.54
N VAL A 176 -7.77 -29.09 12.71
CA VAL A 176 -8.47 -27.89 13.15
C VAL A 176 -9.94 -28.17 13.30
N TYR A 177 -10.45 -28.03 14.50
CA TYR A 177 -11.87 -28.12 14.84
C TYR A 177 -12.44 -26.73 15.02
N ILE A 178 -13.61 -26.50 14.43
CA ILE A 178 -14.33 -25.21 14.51
C ILE A 178 -15.66 -25.48 15.17
N THR A 179 -15.92 -24.85 16.31
CA THR A 179 -17.23 -24.85 16.95
C THR A 179 -17.94 -23.54 16.61
N ASP A 180 -19.12 -23.68 15.98
CA ASP A 180 -19.94 -22.53 15.62
C ASP A 180 -20.63 -21.88 16.83
N VAL A 181 -21.34 -20.77 16.62
CA VAL A 181 -22.06 -20.05 17.68
C VAL A 181 -23.24 -20.87 18.30
N ASN A 182 -23.67 -21.92 17.65
CA ASN A 182 -24.71 -22.83 18.13
C ASN A 182 -24.14 -24.05 18.88
N GLY A 183 -22.81 -24.18 18.98
CA GLY A 183 -22.14 -25.28 19.64
C GLY A 183 -21.83 -26.48 18.74
N ASN A 184 -22.12 -26.42 17.43
CA ASN A 184 -21.82 -27.52 16.52
C ASN A 184 -20.32 -27.46 16.16
N THR A 185 -19.66 -28.62 16.29
CA THR A 185 -18.24 -28.75 15.98
C THR A 185 -18.04 -29.55 14.70
N ALA A 186 -17.21 -29.03 13.81
CA ALA A 186 -16.79 -29.69 12.58
C ALA A 186 -15.28 -29.50 12.32
N GLU A 187 -14.71 -30.43 11.57
CA GLU A 187 -13.34 -30.27 11.07
C GLU A 187 -13.28 -29.19 9.98
N ALA A 188 -12.25 -28.34 10.03
CA ALA A 188 -11.97 -27.40 8.95
C ALA A 188 -11.49 -28.15 7.71
N ARG A 189 -11.88 -27.64 6.53
CA ARG A 189 -11.36 -28.12 5.25
C ARG A 189 -9.84 -28.00 5.20
N SER A 190 -9.17 -28.99 4.64
CA SER A 190 -7.71 -29.13 4.65
C SER A 190 -7.08 -29.43 3.28
N ASP A 191 -7.86 -29.39 2.19
CA ASP A 191 -7.40 -29.68 0.82
C ASP A 191 -6.30 -28.73 0.31
N PHE A 192 -6.21 -27.53 0.90
CA PHE A 192 -5.15 -26.54 0.62
C PHE A 192 -3.94 -26.66 1.58
N VAL A 193 -4.05 -27.47 2.61
CA VAL A 193 -3.02 -27.56 3.67
C VAL A 193 -1.82 -28.38 3.19
N THR A 194 -0.63 -27.87 3.49
CA THR A 194 0.62 -28.57 3.24
C THR A 194 1.44 -28.66 4.53
N ASN A 195 2.31 -29.68 4.63
CA ASN A 195 3.21 -29.90 5.75
C ASN A 195 2.50 -29.82 7.12
N CYS A 196 1.42 -30.58 7.27
CA CYS A 196 0.71 -30.69 8.54
C CYS A 196 1.21 -31.92 9.32
N VAL A 197 2.44 -31.86 9.83
CA VAL A 197 2.85 -32.75 10.90
C VAL A 197 2.33 -32.14 12.20
N PRO A 198 1.70 -32.90 13.09
CA PRO A 198 1.19 -32.35 14.36
C PRO A 198 2.31 -31.66 15.15
N THR A 199 2.23 -30.34 15.30
CA THR A 199 3.21 -29.53 16.02
C THR A 199 2.60 -28.87 17.26
N GLY A 200 1.90 -29.67 18.04
CA GLY A 200 1.24 -29.24 19.26
C GLY A 200 -0.22 -28.87 19.08
N ASP A 201 -0.87 -28.79 20.22
CA ASP A 201 -2.27 -28.41 20.35
C ASP A 201 -2.41 -26.89 20.49
N PHE A 202 -3.56 -26.37 20.09
CA PHE A 202 -3.89 -24.96 20.26
C PHE A 202 -5.38 -24.80 20.60
N GLY A 203 -5.67 -23.88 21.50
CA GLY A 203 -7.04 -23.58 21.89
C GLY A 203 -7.51 -24.31 23.16
N PRO A 204 -8.82 -24.22 23.48
CA PRO A 204 -9.85 -23.53 22.71
C PRO A 204 -9.64 -22.01 22.69
N TYR A 205 -9.90 -21.37 21.54
CA TYR A 205 -9.82 -19.92 21.36
C TYR A 205 -11.08 -19.41 20.65
N THR A 206 -11.86 -18.56 21.33
CA THR A 206 -13.05 -17.94 20.72
C THR A 206 -12.65 -16.66 20.00
N VAL A 207 -12.99 -16.60 18.72
CA VAL A 207 -12.69 -15.45 17.85
C VAL A 207 -13.58 -14.27 18.23
N PRO A 208 -13.01 -13.09 18.57
CA PRO A 208 -13.79 -11.91 18.91
C PRO A 208 -14.70 -11.47 17.75
N LEU A 209 -15.84 -10.84 18.07
CA LEU A 209 -16.74 -10.27 17.08
C LEU A 209 -15.98 -9.22 16.23
N GLY A 210 -16.27 -9.20 14.92
CA GLY A 210 -15.61 -8.32 13.97
C GLY A 210 -14.15 -8.66 13.66
N SER A 211 -13.69 -9.83 14.11
CA SER A 211 -12.33 -10.34 13.92
C SER A 211 -12.33 -11.74 13.30
N TYR A 212 -11.18 -12.13 12.78
CA TYR A 212 -10.96 -13.41 12.08
C TYR A 212 -9.72 -14.10 12.60
N PHE A 213 -9.80 -15.43 12.75
CA PHE A 213 -8.64 -16.25 13.04
C PHE A 213 -8.04 -16.74 11.73
N VAL A 214 -6.76 -16.53 11.54
CA VAL A 214 -6.08 -16.80 10.26
C VAL A 214 -4.91 -17.74 10.43
N MET A 215 -4.68 -18.61 9.45
CA MET A 215 -3.55 -19.55 9.43
C MET A 215 -2.88 -19.55 8.05
N GLY A 216 -1.61 -19.96 8.02
CA GLY A 216 -0.94 -20.29 6.78
C GLY A 216 -1.36 -21.66 6.26
N ASP A 217 -1.30 -21.86 4.94
CA ASP A 217 -1.56 -23.15 4.31
C ASP A 217 -0.41 -24.15 4.58
N ASN A 218 0.83 -23.63 4.67
CA ASN A 218 2.00 -24.36 5.15
C ASN A 218 2.02 -24.36 6.69
N ARG A 219 1.30 -25.29 7.30
CA ARG A 219 0.98 -25.32 8.73
C ARG A 219 2.21 -25.32 9.64
N ASN A 220 3.29 -25.98 9.27
CA ASN A 220 4.49 -26.13 10.10
C ASN A 220 5.48 -24.99 9.90
N ASP A 221 5.36 -24.26 8.79
CA ASP A 221 6.25 -23.13 8.48
C ASP A 221 5.42 -21.85 8.28
N SER A 222 4.59 -21.54 9.26
CA SER A 222 3.76 -20.34 9.26
C SER A 222 3.73 -19.68 10.62
N TRP A 223 4.23 -18.46 10.68
CA TRP A 223 3.99 -17.55 11.80
C TRP A 223 2.60 -16.94 11.64
N ASP A 224 1.61 -17.48 12.34
CA ASP A 224 0.20 -17.08 12.21
C ASP A 224 -0.50 -16.93 13.57
N ALA A 225 -1.83 -16.78 13.55
CA ALA A 225 -2.62 -16.49 14.74
C ALA A 225 -2.44 -17.47 15.91
N ARG A 226 -1.94 -18.65 15.66
CA ARG A 226 -1.60 -19.62 16.72
C ARG A 226 -0.52 -19.10 17.67
N TYR A 227 0.43 -18.30 17.14
CA TYR A 227 1.65 -17.89 17.83
C TYR A 227 1.68 -16.40 18.23
N TRP A 228 0.82 -15.57 17.63
CA TRP A 228 0.79 -14.13 17.90
C TRP A 228 0.30 -13.80 19.31
N LYS A 229 0.62 -12.60 19.80
CA LYS A 229 0.03 -12.07 21.04
C LYS A 229 -1.45 -11.77 20.83
N LYS A 230 -1.77 -11.01 19.77
CA LYS A 230 -3.15 -10.76 19.31
C LYS A 230 -3.52 -11.85 18.28
N LYS A 231 -4.24 -12.86 18.73
CA LYS A 231 -4.54 -14.08 17.95
C LYS A 231 -5.66 -13.90 16.90
N ASN A 232 -5.94 -12.67 16.49
CA ASN A 232 -7.02 -12.36 15.54
C ASN A 232 -6.71 -11.13 14.71
N VAL A 233 -7.30 -11.06 13.54
CA VAL A 233 -7.24 -9.93 12.61
C VAL A 233 -8.59 -9.22 12.61
N GLU A 234 -8.64 -7.96 13.01
CA GLU A 234 -9.85 -7.14 12.91
C GLU A 234 -10.21 -6.85 11.46
N LYS A 235 -11.52 -6.82 11.10
CA LYS A 235 -11.98 -6.53 9.73
C LYS A 235 -11.34 -5.27 9.15
N LYS A 236 -11.23 -4.20 9.94
CA LYS A 236 -10.65 -2.91 9.51
C LYS A 236 -9.16 -2.97 9.15
N LYS A 237 -8.44 -4.01 9.59
CA LYS A 237 -7.02 -4.23 9.28
C LYS A 237 -6.81 -5.03 7.98
N ILE A 238 -7.88 -5.57 7.41
CA ILE A 238 -7.83 -6.30 6.14
C ILE A 238 -7.75 -5.30 4.99
N ILE A 239 -6.68 -5.43 4.20
CA ILE A 239 -6.44 -4.58 3.02
C ILE A 239 -7.27 -5.06 1.83
N GLY A 240 -7.41 -6.40 1.67
CA GLY A 240 -8.17 -6.96 0.57
C GLY A 240 -8.09 -8.47 0.47
N LYS A 241 -8.96 -9.02 -0.39
CA LYS A 241 -9.00 -10.45 -0.74
C LYS A 241 -8.06 -10.72 -1.90
N VAL A 242 -7.14 -11.66 -1.75
CA VAL A 242 -6.30 -12.15 -2.84
C VAL A 242 -7.17 -12.85 -3.87
N LYS A 243 -7.04 -12.46 -5.12
CA LYS A 243 -7.84 -12.99 -6.23
C LYS A 243 -7.02 -13.73 -7.27
N PHE A 244 -5.78 -13.26 -7.47
CA PHE A 244 -5.01 -13.70 -8.61
C PHE A 244 -3.50 -13.63 -8.33
N ARG A 245 -2.77 -14.67 -8.73
CA ARG A 245 -1.31 -14.63 -8.91
C ARG A 245 -1.03 -14.31 -10.37
N TYR A 246 -0.23 -13.28 -10.65
CA TYR A 246 0.05 -12.87 -12.02
C TYR A 246 1.48 -13.20 -12.48
N PHE A 247 2.38 -13.57 -11.56
CA PHE A 247 3.75 -13.97 -11.87
C PHE A 247 4.26 -14.93 -10.80
N PRO A 248 5.10 -15.95 -11.13
CA PRO A 248 5.55 -16.33 -12.47
C PRO A 248 4.47 -17.06 -13.28
N ASN A 249 3.60 -17.82 -12.63
CA ASN A 249 2.58 -18.67 -13.28
C ASN A 249 1.20 -18.10 -12.97
N PRO A 250 0.55 -17.36 -13.89
CA PRO A 250 -0.75 -16.76 -13.64
C PRO A 250 -1.81 -17.80 -13.27
N SER A 251 -2.49 -17.58 -12.14
CA SER A 251 -3.56 -18.46 -11.67
C SER A 251 -4.52 -17.72 -10.75
N LYS A 252 -5.77 -18.18 -10.71
CA LYS A 252 -6.77 -17.71 -9.73
C LYS A 252 -6.45 -18.32 -8.38
N ILE A 253 -6.66 -17.56 -7.31
CA ILE A 253 -6.53 -18.01 -5.91
C ILE A 253 -7.92 -18.06 -5.30
N GLU A 254 -8.26 -19.24 -4.78
CA GLU A 254 -9.56 -19.54 -4.16
C GLU A 254 -9.41 -19.85 -2.67
#